data_7505e2efd9d60c4ae0116e204ce8306a
#
_entry.id   7505e2efd9d60c4ae0116e204ce8306a
#
_cell.length_a   1.000
_cell.length_b   1.000
_cell.length_c   1.000
_cell.angle_alpha   90.00
_cell.angle_beta   90.00
_cell.angle_gamma   90.00
#
_symmetry.space_group_name_H-M   'P 1'
#
loop_
_entity.id
_entity.type
_entity.pdbx_description
1 polymer ?
#
loop_
_entity_poly.entity_id
_entity_poly.type
_entity_poly.pdbx_seq_one_letter_code
_entity_poly.pdbx_strand_id
1 'polypeptide(L)'
;MKKILLVLICLIFSSGFSLADPKMDLGLEVYNNKAQCGACHVLQAARSEGQIGPNLDMLKLQMPQIITAVTNGIGVMQAWEGILTYEEIEAVAYYVFNSIN
;
A
#
# COMPACT_ATOMS: atom_id res chain seq x y z
N MET A 1 -41.38 -24.06 -11.33
CA MET A 1 -40.27 -24.61 -10.57
C MET A 1 -38.91 -24.28 -11.16
N LYS A 2 -38.73 -24.42 -12.46
CA LYS A 2 -37.44 -24.12 -13.11
C LYS A 2 -37.07 -22.64 -13.07
N LYS A 3 -38.05 -21.75 -12.97
CA LYS A 3 -37.83 -20.28 -12.93
C LYS A 3 -37.23 -19.79 -11.63
N ILE A 4 -37.42 -20.51 -10.54
CA ILE A 4 -36.89 -20.15 -9.22
C ILE A 4 -35.38 -20.35 -9.16
N LEU A 5 -34.87 -21.36 -9.85
CA LEU A 5 -33.44 -21.66 -9.90
C LEU A 5 -32.63 -20.55 -10.60
N LEU A 6 -33.22 -19.96 -11.64
CA LEU A 6 -32.57 -18.88 -12.39
C LEU A 6 -32.42 -17.60 -11.58
N VAL A 7 -33.39 -17.30 -10.72
CA VAL A 7 -33.35 -16.12 -9.86
C VAL A 7 -32.27 -16.27 -8.80
N LEU A 8 -32.06 -17.44 -8.26
CA LEU A 8 -31.00 -17.72 -7.29
C LEU A 8 -29.61 -17.55 -7.87
N ILE A 9 -29.42 -17.94 -9.12
CA ILE A 9 -28.12 -17.79 -9.80
C ILE A 9 -27.79 -16.31 -10.00
N CYS A 10 -28.76 -15.47 -10.34
CA CYS A 10 -28.56 -14.03 -10.50
C CYS A 10 -28.16 -13.35 -9.18
N LEU A 11 -28.69 -13.79 -8.05
CA LEU A 11 -28.37 -13.26 -6.74
C LEU A 11 -26.92 -13.58 -6.31
N ILE A 12 -26.40 -14.72 -6.71
CA ILE A 12 -25.02 -15.10 -6.40
C ILE A 12 -24.03 -14.21 -7.15
N PHE A 13 -24.35 -13.82 -8.39
CA PHE A 13 -23.48 -12.95 -9.17
C PHE A 13 -23.42 -11.51 -8.66
N SER A 14 -24.46 -11.02 -8.01
CA SER A 14 -24.50 -9.64 -7.52
C SER A 14 -23.80 -9.44 -6.20
N SER A 15 -23.47 -10.48 -5.45
CA SER A 15 -22.91 -10.39 -4.11
C SER A 15 -21.37 -10.44 -4.05
N GLY A 16 -20.70 -10.70 -5.17
CA GLY A 16 -19.26 -10.92 -5.18
C GLY A 16 -18.43 -9.77 -5.74
N PHE A 17 -19.01 -8.60 -5.92
CA PHE A 17 -18.30 -7.51 -6.58
C PHE A 17 -17.65 -6.59 -5.54
N SER A 18 -16.34 -6.71 -5.35
CA SER A 18 -15.56 -5.73 -4.60
C SER A 18 -14.64 -4.98 -5.56
N LEU A 19 -14.54 -3.67 -5.38
CA LEU A 19 -13.66 -2.85 -6.17
C LEU A 19 -12.24 -2.96 -5.59
N ALA A 20 -11.32 -3.49 -6.39
CA ALA A 20 -9.91 -3.46 -6.06
C ALA A 20 -9.36 -2.08 -6.36
N ASP A 21 -8.40 -1.62 -5.55
CA ASP A 21 -7.61 -0.42 -5.85
C ASP A 21 -6.21 -0.88 -6.27
N PRO A 22 -5.91 -0.93 -7.58
CA PRO A 22 -4.62 -1.42 -8.07
C PRO A 22 -3.43 -0.63 -7.54
N LYS A 23 -3.62 0.65 -7.27
CA LYS A 23 -2.55 1.49 -6.73
C LYS A 23 -2.23 1.14 -5.28
N MET A 24 -3.23 0.85 -4.47
CA MET A 24 -3.04 0.35 -3.11
C MET A 24 -2.37 -1.02 -3.13
N ASP A 25 -2.79 -1.90 -4.03
CA ASP A 25 -2.20 -3.24 -4.15
C ASP A 25 -0.73 -3.17 -4.54
N LEU A 26 -0.39 -2.33 -5.52
CA LEU A 26 1.00 -2.13 -5.92
C LEU A 26 1.82 -1.51 -4.78
N GLY A 27 1.26 -0.53 -4.08
CA GLY A 27 1.92 0.08 -2.94
C GLY A 27 2.23 -0.91 -1.83
N LEU A 28 1.27 -1.78 -1.51
CA LEU A 28 1.47 -2.85 -0.53
C LEU A 28 2.55 -3.83 -0.97
N GLU A 29 2.56 -4.20 -2.24
CA GLU A 29 3.59 -5.07 -2.80
C GLU A 29 4.98 -4.45 -2.69
N VAL A 30 5.10 -3.17 -3.00
CA VAL A 30 6.36 -2.43 -2.85
C VAL A 30 6.76 -2.40 -1.37
N TYR A 31 5.84 -2.05 -0.50
CA TYR A 31 6.09 -1.94 0.94
C TYR A 31 6.59 -3.26 1.53
N ASN A 32 5.92 -4.36 1.21
CA ASN A 32 6.21 -5.66 1.82
C ASN A 32 7.38 -6.41 1.16
N ASN A 33 7.48 -6.33 -0.16
CA ASN A 33 8.36 -7.24 -0.89
C ASN A 33 9.48 -6.53 -1.63
N LYS A 34 9.17 -5.52 -2.44
CA LYS A 34 10.19 -4.88 -3.28
C LYS A 34 11.15 -4.01 -2.48
N ALA A 35 10.64 -3.23 -1.55
CA ALA A 35 11.45 -2.32 -0.75
C ALA A 35 11.57 -2.73 0.72
N GLN A 36 10.71 -3.63 1.17
CA GLN A 36 10.72 -4.14 2.55
C GLN A 36 10.77 -3.01 3.59
N CYS A 37 9.90 -2.04 3.44
CA CYS A 37 9.85 -0.85 4.29
C CYS A 37 9.59 -1.22 5.76
N GLY A 38 8.84 -2.29 5.99
CA GLY A 38 8.51 -2.78 7.31
C GLY A 38 9.69 -3.32 8.11
N ALA A 39 10.83 -3.59 7.45
CA ALA A 39 12.05 -3.97 8.16
C ALA A 39 12.54 -2.83 9.07
N CYS A 40 12.24 -1.60 8.71
CA CYS A 40 12.71 -0.41 9.43
C CYS A 40 11.57 0.41 10.06
N HIS A 41 10.34 0.29 9.55
CA HIS A 41 9.23 1.14 9.95
C HIS A 41 8.08 0.36 10.59
N VAL A 42 7.46 0.98 11.58
CA VAL A 42 6.15 0.56 12.08
C VAL A 42 5.09 1.13 11.16
N LEU A 43 4.18 0.27 10.70
CA LEU A 43 2.97 0.65 10.01
C LEU A 43 1.91 -0.41 10.30
N GLN A 44 0.89 -0.04 11.06
CA GLN A 44 -0.11 -0.98 11.56
C GLN A 44 -0.87 -1.67 10.40
N ALA A 45 -1.22 -0.91 9.36
CA ALA A 45 -1.93 -1.45 8.21
C ALA A 45 -1.17 -2.59 7.52
N ALA A 46 0.15 -2.55 7.52
CA ALA A 46 1.01 -3.59 6.95
C ALA A 46 1.50 -4.59 8.00
N ARG A 47 1.10 -4.44 9.26
CA ARG A 47 1.56 -5.26 10.39
C ARG A 47 3.08 -5.28 10.52
N SER A 48 3.73 -4.18 10.20
CA SER A 48 5.17 -4.07 10.30
C SER A 48 5.57 -3.41 11.62
N GLU A 49 6.71 -3.83 12.16
CA GLU A 49 7.16 -3.47 13.51
C GLU A 49 8.62 -3.03 13.56
N GLY A 50 9.21 -2.69 12.42
CA GLY A 50 10.60 -2.24 12.38
C GLY A 50 10.80 -0.96 13.18
N GLN A 51 11.94 -0.85 13.88
CA GLN A 51 12.21 0.26 14.79
C GLN A 51 13.44 1.07 14.40
N ILE A 52 14.05 0.76 13.27
CA ILE A 52 15.24 1.50 12.80
C ILE A 52 14.83 2.89 12.29
N GLY A 53 13.74 2.95 11.55
CA GLY A 53 13.18 4.21 11.06
C GLY A 53 12.05 4.73 11.94
N PRO A 54 11.52 5.92 11.65
CA PRO A 54 10.37 6.45 12.37
C PRO A 54 9.13 5.58 12.24
N ASN A 55 8.29 5.61 13.26
CA ASN A 55 6.98 4.99 13.24
C ASN A 55 6.06 5.79 12.31
N LEU A 56 5.66 5.19 11.19
CA LEU A 56 4.90 5.90 10.17
C LEU A 56 3.48 6.25 10.64
N ASP A 57 2.90 5.44 11.52
CA ASP A 57 1.57 5.72 12.06
C ASP A 57 1.54 7.02 12.88
N MET A 58 2.66 7.37 13.47
CA MET A 58 2.76 8.55 14.33
C MET A 58 3.12 9.82 13.57
N LEU A 59 3.58 9.69 12.33
CA LEU A 59 3.94 10.83 11.50
C LEU A 59 2.72 11.30 10.70
N LYS A 60 2.56 12.61 10.60
CA LYS A 60 1.48 13.20 9.79
C LYS A 60 2.03 13.60 8.43
N LEU A 61 2.38 12.59 7.65
CA LEU A 61 3.04 12.79 6.36
C LEU A 61 2.03 13.09 5.26
N GLN A 62 2.43 13.96 4.35
CA GLN A 62 1.74 14.23 3.10
C GLN A 62 2.40 13.47 1.95
N MET A 63 1.66 13.26 0.87
CA MET A 63 2.16 12.54 -0.30
C MET A 63 3.53 13.05 -0.80
N PRO A 64 3.71 14.37 -1.00
CA PRO A 64 5.00 14.86 -1.49
C PRO A 64 6.17 14.54 -0.56
N GLN A 65 5.94 14.57 0.75
CA GLN A 65 6.98 14.25 1.72
C GLN A 65 7.41 12.80 1.61
N ILE A 66 6.45 11.90 1.47
CA ILE A 66 6.73 10.46 1.35
C ILE A 66 7.48 10.19 0.04
N ILE A 67 6.99 10.75 -1.06
CA ILE A 67 7.63 10.59 -2.38
C ILE A 67 9.08 11.06 -2.34
N THR A 68 9.33 12.24 -1.76
CA THR A 68 10.69 12.79 -1.66
C THR A 68 11.59 11.89 -0.82
N ALA A 69 11.09 11.42 0.33
CA ALA A 69 11.87 10.56 1.21
C ALA A 69 12.23 9.22 0.54
N VAL A 70 11.28 8.62 -0.15
CA VAL A 70 11.51 7.33 -0.83
C VAL A 70 12.45 7.53 -2.03
N THR A 71 12.25 8.59 -2.79
CA THR A 71 13.07 8.87 -3.98
C THR A 71 14.53 9.13 -3.60
N ASN A 72 14.76 10.00 -2.64
CA ASN A 72 16.08 10.52 -2.34
C ASN A 72 16.77 9.83 -1.14
N GLY A 73 16.00 9.12 -0.31
CA GLY A 73 16.51 8.59 0.93
C GLY A 73 16.73 9.66 2.00
N ILE A 74 16.91 9.24 3.24
CA ILE A 74 17.21 10.11 4.37
C ILE A 74 18.12 9.35 5.33
N GLY A 75 19.32 9.84 5.57
CA GLY A 75 20.24 9.19 6.52
C GLY A 75 20.51 7.75 6.12
N VAL A 76 20.19 6.79 7.00
CA VAL A 76 20.38 5.36 6.73
C VAL A 76 19.32 4.78 5.77
N MET A 77 18.24 5.49 5.56
CA MET A 77 17.24 5.08 4.57
C MET A 77 17.78 5.33 3.17
N GLN A 78 17.90 4.28 2.39
CA GLN A 78 18.46 4.39 1.04
C GLN A 78 17.52 5.15 0.09
N ALA A 79 18.09 5.72 -0.95
CA ALA A 79 17.33 6.26 -2.07
C ALA A 79 16.82 5.11 -2.95
N TRP A 80 15.57 5.20 -3.35
CA TRP A 80 14.95 4.18 -4.19
C TRP A 80 14.84 4.57 -5.66
N GLU A 81 15.22 5.81 -5.99
CA GLU A 81 15.33 6.23 -7.39
C GLU A 81 16.28 5.32 -8.15
N GLY A 82 15.86 4.85 -9.31
CA GLY A 82 16.65 3.91 -10.11
C GLY A 82 16.50 2.45 -9.71
N ILE A 83 15.97 2.15 -8.53
CA ILE A 83 15.67 0.79 -8.06
C ILE A 83 14.19 0.49 -8.24
N LEU A 84 13.35 1.41 -7.79
CA LEU A 84 11.91 1.38 -8.04
C LEU A 84 11.59 2.30 -9.21
N THR A 85 10.55 1.95 -9.96
CA THR A 85 10.00 2.86 -10.97
C THR A 85 9.30 4.03 -10.28
N TYR A 86 9.09 5.12 -11.01
CA TYR A 86 8.31 6.24 -10.50
C TYR A 86 6.91 5.80 -10.08
N GLU A 87 6.29 4.93 -10.87
CA GLU A 87 4.97 4.39 -10.55
C GLU A 87 4.97 3.62 -9.22
N GLU A 88 6.01 2.85 -8.97
CA GLU A 88 6.16 2.10 -7.72
C GLU A 88 6.38 3.02 -6.53
N ILE A 89 7.20 4.06 -6.70
CA ILE A 89 7.43 5.07 -5.65
C ILE A 89 6.12 5.79 -5.33
N GLU A 90 5.38 6.21 -6.34
CA GLU A 90 4.09 6.87 -6.15
C GLU A 90 3.09 5.93 -5.47
N ALA A 91 3.07 4.67 -5.87
CA ALA A 91 2.15 3.70 -5.30
C ALA A 91 2.45 3.41 -3.82
N VAL A 92 3.71 3.26 -3.43
CA VAL A 92 4.05 3.03 -2.02
C VAL A 92 3.76 4.26 -1.18
N ALA A 93 4.00 5.45 -1.71
CA ALA A 93 3.62 6.70 -1.03
C ALA A 93 2.11 6.79 -0.83
N TYR A 94 1.35 6.46 -1.86
CA TYR A 94 -0.11 6.40 -1.81
C TYR A 94 -0.60 5.40 -0.76
N TYR A 95 0.00 4.22 -0.74
CA TYR A 95 -0.33 3.19 0.24
C TYR A 95 -0.08 3.67 1.68
N VAL A 96 1.10 4.21 1.94
CA VAL A 96 1.45 4.71 3.28
C VAL A 96 0.52 5.86 3.67
N PHE A 97 0.32 6.83 2.78
CA PHE A 97 -0.54 7.98 3.05
C PHE A 97 -1.96 7.54 3.43
N ASN A 98 -2.56 6.64 2.67
CA ASN A 98 -3.90 6.14 2.94
C ASN A 98 -3.98 5.25 4.18
N SER A 99 -2.87 4.65 4.56
CA SER A 99 -2.80 3.81 5.76
C SER A 99 -2.77 4.62 7.05
N ILE A 100 -2.31 5.86 6.99
CA ILE A 100 -2.16 6.72 8.18
C ILE A 100 -3.22 7.84 8.23
N ASN A 101 -4.12 7.91 7.26
CA ASN A 101 -5.19 8.94 7.20
C ASN A 101 -6.61 8.36 7.18
#